data_413fadfd5c1fe7ce429d42b04dd48457
#
_entry.id   413fadfd5c1fe7ce429d42b04dd48457
#
_cell.length_a   1.000
_cell.length_b   1.000
_cell.length_c   1.000
_cell.angle_alpha   90.00
_cell.angle_beta   90.00
_cell.angle_gamma   90.00
#
_symmetry.space_group_name_H-M   'P 1'
#
loop_
_entity.id
_entity.type
_entity.pdbx_description
1 polymer ?
#
loop_
_entity_poly.entity_id
_entity_poly.type
_entity_poly.pdbx_seq_one_letter_code
_entity_poly.pdbx_strand_id
1 'polypeptide(L)'
;KPILSNLPPISSEMYFDWISRMDGVDGDKVLYWLKDKTIIYRQQESYSHAIEKLAYEYNLPLIDIREPFLKIRDYKSYLCVDGIHLNEKGQSIMCSTFKNYAAAM
;
A
#
# COMPACT_ATOMS: atom_id res chain seq x y z
N LYS A 1 -18.18 16.70 4.88
CA LYS A 1 -18.21 15.50 4.05
C LYS A 1 -16.78 14.95 3.92
N PRO A 2 -16.53 13.74 4.35
CA PRO A 2 -15.17 13.19 4.27
C PRO A 2 -14.75 12.95 2.81
N ILE A 3 -13.45 13.10 2.57
CA ILE A 3 -12.83 12.69 1.33
C ILE A 3 -11.98 11.47 1.67
N LEU A 4 -12.23 10.36 1.00
CA LEU A 4 -11.51 9.12 1.26
C LEU A 4 -10.32 8.98 0.30
N SER A 5 -9.33 8.21 0.70
CA SER A 5 -8.27 7.80 -0.22
C SER A 5 -8.09 6.30 -0.11
N ASN A 6 -7.83 5.65 -1.25
CA ASN A 6 -7.45 4.25 -1.22
C ASN A 6 -6.00 4.10 -0.77
N LEU A 7 -5.46 2.90 -0.81
CA LEU A 7 -4.15 2.61 -0.23
C LEU A 7 -3.13 2.33 -1.33
N PRO A 8 -1.88 2.75 -1.15
CA PRO A 8 -0.83 2.42 -2.11
C PRO A 8 -0.53 0.92 -2.09
N PRO A 9 0.02 0.37 -3.18
CA PRO A 9 0.41 -1.03 -3.19
C PRO A 9 1.60 -1.28 -2.28
N ILE A 10 1.68 -2.49 -1.74
CA ILE A 10 2.79 -2.94 -0.91
C ILE A 10 3.46 -4.15 -1.58
N SER A 11 4.58 -4.60 -1.03
CA SER A 11 5.26 -5.80 -1.48
C SER A 11 5.37 -6.80 -0.35
N SER A 12 4.60 -7.88 -0.42
CA SER A 12 4.67 -8.99 0.54
C SER A 12 6.06 -9.65 0.55
N GLU A 13 6.68 -9.75 -0.62
CA GLU A 13 8.02 -10.31 -0.75
C GLU A 13 9.05 -9.52 0.06
N MET A 14 9.07 -8.21 -0.13
CA MET A 14 9.98 -7.33 0.60
C MET A 14 9.70 -7.39 2.09
N TYR A 15 8.43 -7.40 2.48
CA TYR A 15 8.04 -7.49 3.89
C TYR A 15 8.54 -8.78 4.52
N PHE A 16 8.32 -9.91 3.85
CA PHE A 16 8.75 -11.21 4.35
C PHE A 16 10.27 -11.27 4.46
N ASP A 17 11.00 -10.76 3.46
CA ASP A 17 12.46 -10.71 3.51
C ASP A 17 12.95 -9.85 4.66
N TRP A 18 12.33 -8.70 4.87
CA TRP A 18 12.71 -7.79 5.93
C TRP A 18 12.48 -8.41 7.31
N ILE A 19 11.30 -8.99 7.54
CA ILE A 19 10.99 -9.58 8.86
C ILE A 19 11.84 -10.83 9.12
N SER A 20 12.20 -11.57 8.07
CA SER A 20 13.01 -12.79 8.21
C SER A 20 14.47 -12.50 8.58
N ARG A 21 14.93 -11.27 8.35
CA ARG A 21 16.30 -10.83 8.69
C ARG A 21 16.39 -10.20 10.05
N MET A 22 15.30 -10.03 10.77
CA MET A 22 15.30 -9.47 12.10
C MET A 22 15.89 -10.46 13.10
N ASP A 23 16.69 -9.96 14.04
CA ASP A 23 17.28 -10.79 15.08
C ASP A 23 16.19 -11.47 15.91
N GLY A 24 16.38 -12.78 16.15
CA GLY A 24 15.43 -13.57 16.92
C GLY A 24 14.19 -14.02 16.17
N VAL A 25 14.08 -13.69 14.87
CA VAL A 25 12.94 -14.11 14.04
C VAL A 25 13.34 -15.31 13.19
N ASP A 26 12.52 -16.36 13.24
CA ASP A 26 12.64 -17.54 12.39
C ASP A 26 11.66 -17.38 11.22
N GLY A 27 12.21 -17.15 10.03
CA GLY A 27 11.39 -16.92 8.83
C GLY A 27 10.45 -18.08 8.52
N ASP A 28 10.89 -19.32 8.77
CA ASP A 28 10.04 -20.50 8.52
C ASP A 28 8.83 -20.53 9.45
N LYS A 29 9.01 -20.15 10.71
CA LYS A 29 7.92 -20.06 11.67
C LYS A 29 6.94 -18.93 11.31
N VAL A 30 7.45 -17.80 10.84
CA VAL A 30 6.62 -16.69 10.38
C VAL A 30 5.79 -17.15 9.17
N LEU A 31 6.42 -17.82 8.23
CA LEU A 31 5.70 -18.33 7.05
C LEU A 31 4.64 -19.36 7.43
N TYR A 32 4.96 -20.24 8.38
CA TYR A 32 4.00 -21.22 8.90
C TYR A 32 2.78 -20.51 9.52
N TRP A 33 3.03 -19.48 10.31
CA TRP A 33 1.98 -18.71 10.97
C TRP A 33 1.13 -17.92 9.97
N LEU A 34 1.76 -17.26 8.99
CA LEU A 34 1.06 -16.49 7.95
C LEU A 34 0.38 -17.39 6.92
N LYS A 35 0.83 -18.64 6.78
CA LYS A 35 0.39 -19.63 5.79
C LYS A 35 0.93 -19.40 4.39
N ASP A 36 1.01 -18.16 3.91
CA ASP A 36 1.68 -17.84 2.65
C ASP A 36 2.17 -16.41 2.65
N LYS A 37 3.11 -16.12 1.74
CA LYS A 37 3.73 -14.79 1.65
C LYS A 37 2.79 -13.72 1.13
N THR A 38 1.73 -14.10 0.43
CA THR A 38 0.84 -13.13 -0.22
C THR A 38 -0.24 -12.60 0.70
N ILE A 39 -0.38 -13.16 1.91
CA ILE A 39 -1.49 -12.77 2.81
C ILE A 39 -1.45 -11.29 3.17
N ILE A 40 -0.25 -10.74 3.39
CA ILE A 40 -0.12 -9.30 3.74
C ILE A 40 -0.60 -8.45 2.57
N TYR A 41 -0.17 -8.79 1.34
CA TYR A 41 -0.62 -8.10 0.14
C TYR A 41 -2.14 -8.20 -0.03
N ARG A 42 -2.71 -9.39 0.13
CA ARG A 42 -4.15 -9.59 -0.06
C ARG A 42 -4.97 -8.83 0.96
N GLN A 43 -4.50 -8.74 2.21
CA GLN A 43 -5.17 -7.93 3.23
C GLN A 43 -5.15 -6.45 2.89
N GLN A 44 -4.01 -5.94 2.43
CA GLN A 44 -3.92 -4.55 2.00
C GLN A 44 -4.86 -4.25 0.83
N GLU A 45 -4.93 -5.16 -0.14
CA GLU A 45 -5.86 -5.06 -1.26
C GLU A 45 -7.31 -5.03 -0.79
N SER A 46 -7.63 -5.89 0.18
CA SER A 46 -8.96 -5.99 0.75
C SER A 46 -9.37 -4.69 1.42
N TYR A 47 -8.47 -4.07 2.18
CA TYR A 47 -8.74 -2.79 2.83
C TYR A 47 -8.92 -1.67 1.81
N SER A 48 -8.07 -1.63 0.79
CA SER A 48 -8.18 -0.63 -0.28
C SER A 48 -9.52 -0.75 -1.01
N HIS A 49 -9.91 -1.98 -1.33
CA HIS A 49 -11.19 -2.27 -1.95
C HIS A 49 -12.37 -1.84 -1.07
N ALA A 50 -12.29 -2.09 0.24
CA ALA A 50 -13.34 -1.69 1.18
C ALA A 50 -13.51 -0.16 1.22
N ILE A 51 -12.41 0.58 1.17
CA ILE A 51 -12.46 2.04 1.12
C ILE A 51 -13.16 2.52 -0.15
N GLU A 52 -12.79 1.95 -1.30
CA GLU A 52 -13.40 2.30 -2.59
C GLU A 52 -14.90 2.00 -2.58
N LYS A 53 -15.28 0.86 -2.02
CA LYS A 53 -16.67 0.45 -1.90
C LYS A 53 -17.47 1.42 -1.03
N LEU A 54 -16.91 1.84 0.10
CA LEU A 54 -17.55 2.81 0.98
C LEU A 54 -17.73 4.16 0.29
N ALA A 55 -16.72 4.62 -0.44
CA ALA A 55 -16.81 5.87 -1.20
C ALA A 55 -17.95 5.81 -2.20
N TYR A 56 -18.08 4.69 -2.91
CA TYR A 56 -19.16 4.49 -3.87
C TYR A 56 -20.53 4.45 -3.18
N GLU A 57 -20.66 3.65 -2.13
CA GLU A 57 -21.95 3.45 -1.44
C GLU A 57 -22.49 4.73 -0.81
N TYR A 58 -21.60 5.56 -0.25
CA TYR A 58 -21.99 6.80 0.43
C TYR A 58 -21.81 8.03 -0.45
N ASN A 59 -21.50 7.84 -1.73
CA ASN A 59 -21.29 8.93 -2.69
C ASN A 59 -20.27 9.95 -2.18
N LEU A 60 -19.16 9.45 -1.68
CA LEU A 60 -18.06 10.27 -1.17
C LEU A 60 -16.95 10.40 -2.22
N PRO A 61 -16.28 11.55 -2.26
CA PRO A 61 -15.13 11.69 -3.15
C PRO A 61 -13.99 10.77 -2.73
N LEU A 62 -13.27 10.23 -3.72
CA LEU A 62 -12.14 9.34 -3.51
C LEU A 62 -10.91 9.89 -4.21
N ILE A 63 -9.83 9.98 -3.47
CA ILE A 63 -8.52 10.28 -4.06
C ILE A 63 -7.83 8.95 -4.33
N ASP A 64 -7.60 8.65 -5.60
CA ASP A 64 -6.94 7.39 -6.00
C ASP A 64 -5.43 7.56 -5.92
N ILE A 65 -4.87 7.27 -4.75
CA ILE A 65 -3.42 7.32 -4.54
C ILE A 65 -2.72 6.06 -5.03
N ARG A 66 -3.49 5.02 -5.34
CA ARG A 66 -2.97 3.73 -5.79
C ARG A 66 -2.58 3.76 -7.27
N GLU A 67 -3.40 4.36 -8.10
CA GLU A 67 -3.20 4.36 -9.55
C GLU A 67 -1.81 4.81 -9.99
N PRO A 68 -1.25 5.94 -9.47
CA PRO A 68 0.08 6.37 -9.90
C PRO A 68 1.15 5.30 -9.67
N PHE A 69 1.06 4.55 -8.57
CA PHE A 69 2.03 3.49 -8.27
C PHE A 69 1.85 2.28 -9.19
N LEU A 70 0.62 1.95 -9.54
CA LEU A 70 0.35 0.82 -10.43
C LEU A 70 0.90 1.04 -11.83
N LYS A 71 1.07 2.29 -12.24
CA LYS A 71 1.65 2.64 -13.54
C LYS A 71 3.16 2.58 -13.55
N ILE A 72 3.80 2.47 -12.41
CA ILE A 72 5.26 2.42 -12.28
C ILE A 72 5.69 0.97 -12.27
N ARG A 73 6.43 0.54 -13.29
CA ARG A 73 6.89 -0.84 -13.37
C ARG A 73 7.73 -1.24 -12.16
N ASP A 74 8.58 -0.33 -11.70
CA ASP A 74 9.48 -0.56 -10.56
C ASP A 74 8.92 0.15 -9.31
N TYR A 75 7.65 -0.09 -9.00
CA TYR A 75 7.01 0.56 -7.85
C TYR A 75 7.68 0.18 -6.52
N LYS A 76 8.35 -0.96 -6.46
CA LYS A 76 9.03 -1.42 -5.24
C LYS A 76 10.15 -0.48 -4.82
N SER A 77 10.76 0.23 -5.76
CA SER A 77 11.81 1.21 -5.45
C SER A 77 11.26 2.46 -4.77
N TYR A 78 9.94 2.59 -4.67
CA TYR A 78 9.23 3.68 -4.01
C TYR A 78 8.80 3.30 -2.60
N LEU A 79 9.16 2.09 -2.15
CA LEU A 79 8.87 1.59 -0.82
C LEU A 79 10.13 1.58 0.03
N CYS A 80 9.96 1.68 1.35
CA CYS A 80 11.03 1.42 2.31
C CYS A 80 11.41 -0.06 2.25
N VAL A 81 12.51 -0.40 2.93
CA VAL A 81 13.03 -1.76 2.95
C VAL A 81 12.02 -2.79 3.49
N ASP A 82 11.07 -2.34 4.31
CA ASP A 82 10.02 -3.20 4.84
C ASP A 82 8.96 -3.58 3.82
N GLY A 83 8.94 -2.95 2.65
CA GLY A 83 7.97 -3.22 1.60
C GLY A 83 6.56 -2.72 1.89
N ILE A 84 6.36 -1.95 2.96
CA ILE A 84 5.06 -1.47 3.41
C ILE A 84 4.97 0.05 3.35
N HIS A 85 5.93 0.74 3.95
CA HIS A 85 5.91 2.19 4.00
C HIS A 85 6.49 2.80 2.74
N LEU A 86 5.93 3.92 2.32
CA LEU A 86 6.49 4.67 1.20
C LEU A 86 7.80 5.34 1.65
N ASN A 87 8.81 5.25 0.80
CA ASN A 87 10.03 6.02 1.01
C ASN A 87 9.84 7.47 0.54
N GLU A 88 10.92 8.25 0.53
CA GLU A 88 10.84 9.66 0.15
C GLU A 88 10.29 9.86 -1.26
N LYS A 89 10.68 9.01 -2.21
CA LYS A 89 10.16 9.06 -3.59
C LYS A 89 8.68 8.73 -3.63
N GLY A 90 8.25 7.71 -2.88
CA GLY A 90 6.85 7.34 -2.78
C GLY A 90 6.01 8.41 -2.14
N GLN A 91 6.51 9.03 -1.07
CA GLN A 91 5.84 10.15 -0.42
C GLN A 91 5.66 11.33 -1.38
N SER A 92 6.64 11.58 -2.24
CA SER A 92 6.55 12.66 -3.23
C SER A 92 5.42 12.41 -4.23
N ILE A 93 5.23 11.17 -4.66
CA ILE A 93 4.13 10.80 -5.57
C ILE A 93 2.79 10.99 -4.88
N MET A 94 2.67 10.54 -3.64
CA MET A 94 1.43 10.70 -2.87
C MET A 94 1.10 12.17 -2.69
N CYS A 95 2.09 12.99 -2.33
CA CYS A 95 1.91 14.43 -2.16
C CYS A 95 1.43 15.09 -3.45
N SER A 96 2.03 14.74 -4.59
CA SER A 96 1.61 15.26 -5.89
C SER A 96 0.16 14.87 -6.22
N THR A 97 -0.22 13.65 -5.89
CA THR A 97 -1.58 13.15 -6.14
C THR A 97 -2.60 13.96 -5.34
N PHE A 98 -2.32 14.22 -4.06
CA PHE A 98 -3.20 15.04 -3.23
C PHE A 98 -3.27 16.49 -3.75
N LYS A 99 -2.13 17.06 -4.13
CA LYS A 99 -2.09 18.42 -4.70
C LYS A 99 -2.88 18.54 -5.97
N ASN A 100 -2.77 17.55 -6.87
CA ASN A 100 -3.51 17.54 -8.12
C ASN A 100 -5.00 17.42 -7.88
N TYR A 101 -5.41 16.63 -6.91
CA TYR A 101 -6.81 16.53 -6.53
C TYR A 101 -7.34 17.88 -6.02
N ALA A 102 -6.60 18.52 -5.12
CA ALA A 102 -6.99 19.80 -4.55
C ALA A 102 -7.09 20.89 -5.65
N ALA A 103 -6.17 20.88 -6.60
CA ALA A 103 -6.18 21.85 -7.70
C ALA A 103 -7.37 21.66 -8.64
N ALA A 104 -7.92 20.45 -8.72
CA ALA A 104 -9.05 20.13 -9.59
C ALA A 104 -10.42 20.42 -8.93
N MET A 105 -10.41 20.74 -7.66
CA MET A 105 -11.66 21.03 -6.91
C MET A 105 -12.29 22.35 -7.34
#